data_cee01ca1bad16ef2ae1987f8827f4983
#
_entry.id   cee01ca1bad16ef2ae1987f8827f4983
#
_cell.length_a   1.000
_cell.length_b   1.000
_cell.length_c   1.000
_cell.angle_alpha   90.00
_cell.angle_beta   90.00
_cell.angle_gamma   90.00
#
_symmetry.space_group_name_H-M   'P 1'
#
loop_
_entity.id
_entity.type
_entity.pdbx_description
1 polymer ?
#
loop_
_entity_poly.entity_id
_entity_poly.type
_entity_poly.pdbx_seq_one_letter_code
_entity_poly.pdbx_strand_id
1 'polypeptide(L)'
;MATTSRNRSATSSRKKSLSKQPVTVAALQTANGNSASPAPSNREVLRQLYLALLRCRLVEEYAQRRFSAQEYDLAIGHEAVVAGTIFGLRMEDTITALGRNFAALVSRGLPLKFLLEQKDKASSCSYGFDGVVAPASLPADPFNMGTGIALAHKFEKKQNVVIAICAEESPSLDRWRDALNFAGAHKLPILYVVKGGAANPPSSDPQNTHLEDFSFTARDYGFPGIIVDGGDVVAVWRVAQESLHRARNGAGPSVIDCRMESSHDPLAHMEHYMRKRGVWDDAWKKQITKQFKAEIEAAAKSPAN
;
A
#
# COMPACT_ATOMS: atom_id res chain seq x y z
N MET A 1 74.72 23.19 -5.03
CA MET A 1 73.98 23.59 -6.23
C MET A 1 72.51 23.30 -5.99
N ALA A 2 71.73 24.36 -5.80
CA ALA A 2 70.34 24.33 -5.50
C ALA A 2 69.48 24.39 -6.76
N THR A 3 68.49 23.55 -6.89
CA THR A 3 67.45 23.69 -7.92
C THR A 3 66.07 23.70 -7.26
N THR A 4 65.51 24.87 -7.27
CA THR A 4 64.16 25.24 -6.86
C THR A 4 63.10 24.66 -7.82
N SER A 5 62.15 23.92 -7.29
CA SER A 5 60.95 23.50 -7.98
C SER A 5 59.72 24.27 -7.51
N ARG A 6 59.13 25.04 -8.40
CA ARG A 6 57.93 25.84 -8.20
C ARG A 6 56.66 24.96 -8.12
N ASN A 7 55.98 25.00 -7.00
CA ASN A 7 54.66 24.46 -6.82
C ASN A 7 53.63 25.40 -7.48
N ARG A 8 52.90 24.92 -8.50
CA ARG A 8 51.71 25.57 -9.04
C ARG A 8 50.46 24.92 -8.41
N SER A 9 49.81 25.68 -7.59
CA SER A 9 48.50 25.36 -7.04
C SER A 9 47.42 25.45 -8.13
N ALA A 10 46.83 24.30 -8.52
CA ALA A 10 45.65 24.24 -9.35
C ALA A 10 44.42 24.21 -8.44
N THR A 11 43.70 25.31 -8.42
CA THR A 11 42.38 25.41 -7.80
C THR A 11 41.35 24.65 -8.66
N SER A 12 41.02 23.42 -8.26
CA SER A 12 39.93 22.64 -8.85
C SER A 12 38.62 23.09 -8.24
N SER A 13 37.82 23.83 -9.01
CA SER A 13 36.45 24.15 -8.66
C SER A 13 35.59 22.89 -8.75
N ARG A 14 35.30 22.27 -7.63
CA ARG A 14 34.34 21.17 -7.50
C ARG A 14 32.93 21.69 -7.78
N LYS A 15 32.43 21.52 -9.01
CA LYS A 15 31.00 21.58 -9.30
C LYS A 15 30.31 20.47 -8.51
N LYS A 16 29.59 20.84 -7.48
CA LYS A 16 28.63 19.96 -6.80
C LYS A 16 27.51 19.62 -7.80
N SER A 17 27.57 18.44 -8.40
CA SER A 17 26.43 17.87 -9.09
C SER A 17 25.40 17.48 -8.00
N LEU A 18 24.30 18.21 -7.93
CA LEU A 18 23.12 17.76 -7.19
C LEU A 18 22.65 16.47 -7.88
N SER A 19 22.94 15.33 -7.27
CA SER A 19 22.30 14.08 -7.62
C SER A 19 20.81 14.22 -7.28
N LYS A 20 19.97 14.36 -8.30
CA LYS A 20 18.53 14.25 -8.19
C LYS A 20 18.22 12.77 -7.89
N GLN A 21 18.24 12.38 -6.63
CA GLN A 21 17.69 11.09 -6.23
C GLN A 21 16.17 11.14 -6.41
N PRO A 22 15.55 10.11 -6.99
CA PRO A 22 14.09 10.04 -7.05
C PRO A 22 13.54 10.04 -5.63
N VAL A 23 12.52 10.85 -5.38
CA VAL A 23 11.80 10.88 -4.10
C VAL A 23 11.02 9.59 -4.01
N THR A 24 11.61 8.58 -3.42
CA THR A 24 10.96 7.30 -3.14
C THR A 24 10.04 7.47 -1.93
N VAL A 25 8.90 6.79 -1.93
CA VAL A 25 7.98 6.70 -0.76
C VAL A 25 8.73 6.24 0.50
N ALA A 26 9.81 5.48 0.34
CA ALA A 26 10.75 5.13 1.40
C ALA A 26 11.37 6.34 2.14
N ALA A 27 11.55 7.49 1.48
CA ALA A 27 12.09 8.69 2.13
C ALA A 27 11.13 9.33 3.14
N LEU A 28 9.83 9.00 3.08
CA LEU A 28 8.83 9.49 4.02
C LEU A 28 8.64 8.56 5.22
N GLN A 29 8.99 7.31 5.08
CA GLN A 29 8.93 6.32 6.16
C GLN A 29 9.98 6.58 7.24
N THR A 30 11.07 7.28 6.93
CA THR A 30 12.13 7.65 7.89
C THR A 30 11.75 8.82 8.81
N ALA A 31 10.69 9.58 8.51
CA ALA A 31 10.26 10.71 9.34
C ALA A 31 9.60 10.31 10.68
N ASN A 32 9.24 9.04 10.85
CA ASN A 32 8.63 8.53 12.09
C ASN A 32 9.61 7.82 13.04
N GLY A 33 10.89 7.75 12.69
CA GLY A 33 11.95 7.19 13.54
C GLY A 33 12.89 8.30 14.03
N ASN A 34 12.73 8.72 15.28
CA ASN A 34 13.69 9.48 16.12
C ASN A 34 14.65 10.48 15.43
N SER A 35 14.19 11.33 14.54
CA SER A 35 14.88 12.56 14.15
C SER A 35 13.95 13.74 14.36
N ALA A 36 14.47 14.81 14.95
CA ALA A 36 13.76 16.04 15.32
C ALA A 36 13.34 16.89 14.09
N SER A 37 12.73 16.28 13.09
CA SER A 37 12.06 17.00 12.02
C SER A 37 10.65 17.40 12.48
N PRO A 38 10.20 18.64 12.25
CA PRO A 38 8.85 19.05 12.58
C PRO A 38 7.84 18.14 11.88
N ALA A 39 6.75 17.79 12.58
CA ALA A 39 5.68 16.97 12.02
C ALA A 39 5.21 17.58 10.68
N PRO A 40 5.00 16.76 9.64
CA PRO A 40 4.61 17.25 8.32
C PRO A 40 3.31 18.05 8.40
N SER A 41 3.24 19.16 7.68
CA SER A 41 2.02 19.98 7.62
C SER A 41 0.87 19.17 7.01
N ASN A 42 -0.37 19.48 7.38
CA ASN A 42 -1.55 18.86 6.75
C ASN A 42 -1.52 18.96 5.21
N ARG A 43 -0.96 20.04 4.67
CA ARG A 43 -0.78 20.22 3.23
C ARG A 43 0.18 19.18 2.64
N GLU A 44 1.28 18.93 3.31
CA GLU A 44 2.28 17.94 2.85
C GLU A 44 1.72 16.53 2.90
N VAL A 45 1.03 16.17 3.97
CA VAL A 45 0.37 14.85 4.08
C VAL A 45 -0.62 14.63 2.93
N LEU A 46 -1.46 15.64 2.61
CA LEU A 46 -2.41 15.52 1.49
C LEU A 46 -1.70 15.35 0.14
N ARG A 47 -0.62 16.09 -0.10
CA ARG A 47 0.18 15.92 -1.32
C ARG A 47 0.79 14.53 -1.42
N GLN A 48 1.32 14.01 -0.33
CA GLN A 48 1.92 12.67 -0.31
C GLN A 48 0.88 11.56 -0.48
N LEU A 49 -0.30 11.69 0.11
CA LEU A 49 -1.43 10.77 -0.14
C LEU A 49 -1.85 10.79 -1.62
N TYR A 50 -1.91 11.99 -2.23
CA TYR A 50 -2.21 12.08 -3.66
C TYR A 50 -1.12 11.44 -4.54
N LEU A 51 0.17 11.62 -4.19
CA LEU A 51 1.27 10.97 -4.89
C LEU A 51 1.18 9.44 -4.81
N ALA A 52 0.87 8.90 -3.62
CA ALA A 52 0.68 7.46 -3.44
C ALA A 52 -0.49 6.95 -4.29
N LEU A 53 -1.62 7.66 -4.26
CA LEU A 53 -2.82 7.33 -5.02
C LEU A 53 -2.57 7.35 -6.54
N LEU A 54 -1.93 8.42 -7.05
CA LEU A 54 -1.59 8.57 -8.47
C LEU A 54 -0.62 7.47 -8.92
N ARG A 55 0.34 7.12 -8.08
CA ARG A 55 1.30 6.06 -8.38
C ARG A 55 0.61 4.70 -8.51
N CYS A 56 -0.31 4.38 -7.60
CA CYS A 56 -1.14 3.19 -7.70
C CYS A 56 -1.87 3.14 -9.05
N ARG A 57 -2.59 4.20 -9.44
CA ARG A 57 -3.32 4.28 -10.71
C ARG A 57 -2.42 4.05 -11.91
N LEU A 58 -1.29 4.75 -11.99
CA LEU A 58 -0.39 4.67 -13.15
C LEU A 58 0.28 3.29 -13.30
N VAL A 59 0.59 2.64 -12.19
CA VAL A 59 1.11 1.25 -12.19
C VAL A 59 0.05 0.27 -12.67
N GLU A 60 -1.17 0.38 -12.16
CA GLU A 60 -2.28 -0.49 -12.55
C GLU A 60 -2.70 -0.26 -14.02
N GLU A 61 -2.77 0.98 -14.48
CA GLU A 61 -3.01 1.29 -15.90
C GLU A 61 -1.92 0.71 -16.82
N TYR A 62 -0.69 0.70 -16.36
CA TYR A 62 0.40 0.08 -17.11
C TYR A 62 0.25 -1.45 -17.12
N ALA A 63 -0.04 -2.05 -15.98
CA ALA A 63 -0.26 -3.48 -15.82
C ALA A 63 -1.44 -3.95 -16.69
N GLN A 64 -2.57 -3.23 -16.66
CA GLN A 64 -3.75 -3.55 -17.44
C GLN A 64 -3.49 -3.58 -18.96
N ARG A 65 -2.63 -2.70 -19.46
CA ARG A 65 -2.26 -2.68 -20.89
C ARG A 65 -1.34 -3.82 -21.31
N ARG A 66 -0.60 -4.39 -20.37
CA ARG A 66 0.46 -5.36 -20.64
C ARG A 66 0.07 -6.79 -20.31
N PHE A 67 -0.82 -6.96 -19.38
CA PHE A 67 -1.19 -8.26 -18.82
C PHE A 67 -2.72 -8.45 -18.97
N SER A 68 -3.17 -9.72 -19.05
CA SER A 68 -4.61 -9.97 -19.09
C SER A 68 -5.25 -9.74 -17.71
N ALA A 69 -6.49 -9.24 -17.71
CA ALA A 69 -7.24 -8.98 -16.47
C ALA A 69 -7.47 -10.24 -15.62
N GLN A 70 -7.43 -11.43 -16.24
CA GLN A 70 -7.60 -12.72 -15.56
C GLN A 70 -6.36 -13.12 -14.73
N GLU A 71 -5.21 -12.50 -15.01
CA GLU A 71 -3.95 -12.82 -14.37
C GLU A 71 -3.63 -11.92 -13.17
N TYR A 72 -4.36 -10.81 -13.01
CA TYR A 72 -4.02 -9.75 -12.05
C TYR A 72 -5.24 -9.31 -11.22
N ASP A 73 -5.02 -9.11 -9.92
CA ASP A 73 -5.95 -8.43 -9.02
C ASP A 73 -5.79 -6.91 -9.20
N LEU A 74 -6.39 -6.38 -10.27
CA LEU A 74 -6.31 -4.96 -10.59
C LEU A 74 -6.95 -4.13 -9.48
N ALA A 75 -6.22 -3.13 -9.01
CA ALA A 75 -6.70 -2.20 -8.01
C ALA A 75 -7.32 -0.93 -8.63
N ILE A 76 -7.62 -0.93 -9.94
CA ILE A 76 -8.26 0.22 -10.59
C ILE A 76 -9.65 0.44 -9.97
N GLY A 77 -9.85 1.66 -9.45
CA GLY A 77 -11.01 1.98 -8.63
C GLY A 77 -10.79 1.76 -7.12
N HIS A 78 -9.88 0.89 -6.72
CA HIS A 78 -9.54 0.60 -5.32
C HIS A 78 -8.21 1.22 -4.87
N GLU A 79 -7.64 2.13 -5.63
CA GLU A 79 -6.34 2.73 -5.32
C GLU A 79 -6.34 3.45 -3.97
N ALA A 80 -7.49 4.03 -3.58
CA ALA A 80 -7.60 4.72 -2.30
C ALA A 80 -7.51 3.75 -1.12
N VAL A 81 -8.01 2.51 -1.26
CA VAL A 81 -7.86 1.46 -0.25
C VAL A 81 -6.39 1.11 -0.07
N VAL A 82 -5.70 0.83 -1.17
CA VAL A 82 -4.27 0.44 -1.16
C VAL A 82 -3.40 1.59 -0.66
N ALA A 83 -3.54 2.78 -1.26
CA ALA A 83 -2.74 3.94 -0.90
C ALA A 83 -2.99 4.36 0.56
N GLY A 84 -4.26 4.43 0.98
CA GLY A 84 -4.62 4.88 2.33
C GLY A 84 -4.17 3.93 3.44
N THR A 85 -4.24 2.62 3.21
CA THR A 85 -3.85 1.63 4.22
C THR A 85 -2.34 1.47 4.34
N ILE A 86 -1.60 1.56 3.24
CA ILE A 86 -0.14 1.36 3.23
C ILE A 86 0.61 2.65 3.59
N PHE A 87 0.02 3.82 3.34
CA PHE A 87 0.66 5.10 3.62
C PHE A 87 0.94 5.27 5.12
N GLY A 88 2.20 5.48 5.46
CA GLY A 88 2.65 5.65 6.85
C GLY A 88 3.01 4.37 7.59
N LEU A 89 3.07 3.22 6.90
CA LEU A 89 3.67 2.01 7.45
C LEU A 89 5.16 2.23 7.74
N ARG A 90 5.65 1.63 8.81
CA ARG A 90 7.08 1.57 9.12
C ARG A 90 7.77 0.53 8.24
N MET A 91 9.08 0.63 8.12
CA MET A 91 9.87 -0.33 7.33
C MET A 91 9.73 -1.77 7.85
N GLU A 92 9.56 -1.92 9.15
CA GLU A 92 9.46 -3.21 9.84
C GLU A 92 8.07 -3.82 9.77
N ASP A 93 7.05 -3.04 9.38
CA ASP A 93 5.68 -3.54 9.21
C ASP A 93 5.58 -4.43 7.97
N THR A 94 4.69 -5.40 8.01
CA THR A 94 4.51 -6.36 6.92
C THR A 94 3.15 -6.20 6.24
N ILE A 95 3.12 -6.32 4.92
CA ILE A 95 1.87 -6.50 4.18
C ILE A 95 1.74 -7.94 3.67
N THR A 96 0.54 -8.47 3.70
CA THR A 96 0.17 -9.67 2.97
C THR A 96 -0.94 -9.32 1.98
N ALA A 97 -0.70 -9.62 0.71
CA ALA A 97 -1.63 -9.39 -0.38
C ALA A 97 -1.43 -10.46 -1.44
N LEU A 98 -2.38 -10.66 -2.33
CA LEU A 98 -2.13 -11.53 -3.48
C LEU A 98 -1.00 -10.96 -4.35
N GLY A 99 -0.14 -11.82 -4.88
CA GLY A 99 1.04 -11.42 -5.68
C GLY A 99 0.72 -10.65 -6.96
N ARG A 100 -0.56 -10.59 -7.31
CA ARG A 100 -1.10 -9.84 -8.45
C ARG A 100 -1.53 -8.41 -8.09
N ASN A 101 -1.48 -8.01 -6.84
CA ASN A 101 -1.83 -6.66 -6.40
C ASN A 101 -0.61 -5.73 -6.54
N PHE A 102 -0.31 -5.30 -7.76
CA PHE A 102 0.86 -4.47 -8.06
C PHE A 102 0.87 -3.14 -7.32
N ALA A 103 -0.30 -2.51 -7.17
CA ALA A 103 -0.40 -1.27 -6.42
C ALA A 103 0.08 -1.44 -4.97
N ALA A 104 -0.32 -2.52 -4.28
CA ALA A 104 0.12 -2.80 -2.93
C ALA A 104 1.63 -3.07 -2.85
N LEU A 105 2.16 -3.88 -3.77
CA LEU A 105 3.57 -4.24 -3.80
C LEU A 105 4.47 -3.02 -4.05
N VAL A 106 4.12 -2.19 -5.05
CA VAL A 106 4.85 -0.95 -5.36
C VAL A 106 4.72 0.08 -4.24
N SER A 107 3.54 0.21 -3.63
CA SER A 107 3.32 1.11 -2.50
C SER A 107 4.16 0.72 -1.29
N ARG A 108 4.46 -0.57 -1.14
CA ARG A 108 5.34 -1.07 -0.09
C ARG A 108 6.83 -0.94 -0.42
N GLY A 109 7.18 -0.62 -1.67
CA GLY A 109 8.56 -0.38 -2.09
C GLY A 109 9.17 -1.45 -2.98
N LEU A 110 8.40 -2.43 -3.44
CA LEU A 110 8.89 -3.39 -4.42
C LEU A 110 9.28 -2.66 -5.70
N PRO A 111 10.51 -2.85 -6.23
CA PRO A 111 10.95 -2.14 -7.42
C PRO A 111 10.06 -2.47 -8.63
N LEU A 112 9.63 -1.44 -9.36
CA LEU A 112 8.81 -1.59 -10.57
C LEU A 112 9.44 -2.55 -11.59
N LYS A 113 10.75 -2.48 -11.77
CA LYS A 113 11.50 -3.37 -12.66
C LYS A 113 11.19 -4.83 -12.36
N PHE A 114 11.26 -5.22 -11.10
CA PHE A 114 11.04 -6.60 -10.65
C PHE A 114 9.63 -7.10 -10.98
N LEU A 115 8.61 -6.26 -10.87
CA LEU A 115 7.23 -6.61 -11.22
C LEU A 115 7.02 -6.70 -12.73
N LEU A 116 7.65 -5.81 -13.50
CA LEU A 116 7.44 -5.70 -14.94
C LEU A 116 8.23 -6.75 -15.76
N GLU A 117 9.25 -7.37 -15.16
CA GLU A 117 10.03 -8.45 -15.77
C GLU A 117 9.33 -9.80 -15.77
N GLN A 118 8.31 -9.99 -14.93
CA GLN A 118 7.61 -11.26 -14.73
C GLN A 118 6.63 -11.58 -15.87
N LYS A 119 7.13 -11.59 -17.13
CA LYS A 119 6.30 -11.69 -18.34
C LYS A 119 5.44 -12.95 -18.45
N ASP A 120 5.85 -14.08 -17.86
CA ASP A 120 5.25 -15.38 -18.16
C ASP A 120 4.88 -16.20 -16.91
N LYS A 121 4.97 -15.62 -15.70
CA LYS A 121 4.80 -16.36 -14.45
C LYS A 121 3.87 -15.69 -13.44
N ALA A 122 2.95 -14.87 -13.90
CA ALA A 122 2.03 -14.14 -13.02
C ALA A 122 1.23 -15.05 -12.08
N SER A 123 0.94 -16.27 -12.53
CA SER A 123 0.24 -17.29 -11.73
C SER A 123 1.11 -17.97 -10.67
N SER A 124 2.44 -17.79 -10.68
CA SER A 124 3.37 -18.47 -9.78
C SER A 124 4.31 -17.53 -9.01
N CYS A 125 4.08 -16.22 -9.07
CA CYS A 125 4.94 -15.25 -8.40
C CYS A 125 4.66 -15.18 -6.90
N SER A 126 5.52 -15.78 -6.12
CA SER A 126 5.59 -15.59 -4.68
C SER A 126 6.72 -14.60 -4.38
N TYR A 127 6.39 -13.48 -3.73
CA TYR A 127 7.36 -12.45 -3.39
C TYR A 127 7.67 -12.51 -1.90
N GLY A 128 8.93 -12.77 -1.55
CA GLY A 128 9.49 -12.51 -0.23
C GLY A 128 10.42 -11.31 -0.33
N PHE A 129 9.98 -10.16 0.10
CA PHE A 129 10.75 -8.93 0.17
C PHE A 129 10.57 -8.35 1.57
N ASP A 130 11.52 -7.56 2.06
CA ASP A 130 11.40 -6.95 3.38
C ASP A 130 10.05 -6.23 3.55
N GLY A 131 9.23 -6.74 4.47
CA GLY A 131 7.90 -6.21 4.73
C GLY A 131 6.82 -6.57 3.71
N VAL A 132 7.07 -7.52 2.78
CA VAL A 132 6.08 -8.02 1.82
C VAL A 132 6.05 -9.53 1.80
N VAL A 133 4.87 -10.11 2.01
CA VAL A 133 4.61 -11.53 1.76
C VAL A 133 3.41 -11.62 0.82
N ALA A 134 3.68 -11.96 -0.43
CA ALA A 134 2.67 -12.02 -1.47
C ALA A 134 2.65 -13.42 -2.10
N PRO A 135 1.69 -14.28 -1.72
CA PRO A 135 1.54 -15.60 -2.33
C PRO A 135 1.09 -15.48 -3.80
N ALA A 136 1.56 -16.40 -4.62
CA ALA A 136 1.34 -16.38 -6.06
C ALA A 136 -0.13 -16.60 -6.46
N SER A 137 -0.83 -17.48 -5.77
CA SER A 137 -2.19 -17.90 -6.16
C SER A 137 -2.93 -18.57 -5.01
N LEU A 138 -4.24 -18.68 -5.17
CA LEU A 138 -5.06 -19.55 -4.32
C LEU A 138 -4.52 -21.01 -4.33
N PRO A 139 -4.60 -21.72 -3.23
CA PRO A 139 -5.43 -21.45 -2.04
C PRO A 139 -4.75 -20.60 -0.96
N ALA A 140 -3.63 -19.95 -1.26
CA ALA A 140 -2.98 -19.08 -0.28
C ALA A 140 -3.89 -17.88 0.06
N ASP A 141 -4.16 -17.73 1.34
CA ASP A 141 -5.05 -16.71 1.87
C ASP A 141 -4.21 -15.64 2.60
N PRO A 142 -4.19 -14.39 2.11
CA PRO A 142 -3.47 -13.30 2.77
C PRO A 142 -3.87 -13.09 4.23
N PHE A 143 -5.11 -13.37 4.61
CA PHE A 143 -5.58 -13.21 5.98
C PHE A 143 -4.94 -14.23 6.92
N ASN A 144 -4.98 -15.52 6.57
CA ASN A 144 -4.36 -16.57 7.37
C ASN A 144 -2.83 -16.41 7.43
N MET A 145 -2.19 -16.07 6.31
CA MET A 145 -0.76 -15.80 6.29
C MET A 145 -0.40 -14.60 7.17
N GLY A 146 -1.14 -13.50 7.04
CA GLY A 146 -0.96 -12.32 7.87
C GLY A 146 -1.14 -12.62 9.36
N THR A 147 -2.12 -13.45 9.70
CA THR A 147 -2.37 -13.91 11.07
C THR A 147 -1.16 -14.67 11.63
N GLY A 148 -0.57 -15.57 10.85
CA GLY A 148 0.64 -16.31 11.25
C GLY A 148 1.84 -15.39 11.47
N ILE A 149 2.06 -14.40 10.59
CA ILE A 149 3.14 -13.42 10.73
C ILE A 149 2.91 -12.52 11.95
N ALA A 150 1.68 -12.07 12.18
CA ALA A 150 1.34 -11.27 13.36
C ALA A 150 1.54 -12.03 14.66
N LEU A 151 1.26 -13.33 14.67
CA LEU A 151 1.57 -14.20 15.79
C LEU A 151 3.08 -14.27 16.06
N ALA A 152 3.90 -14.44 15.02
CA ALA A 152 5.36 -14.43 15.14
C ALA A 152 5.86 -13.09 15.72
N HIS A 153 5.39 -11.95 15.19
CA HIS A 153 5.73 -10.64 15.73
C HIS A 153 5.40 -10.50 17.22
N LYS A 154 4.24 -11.02 17.63
CA LYS A 154 3.83 -11.01 19.04
C LYS A 154 4.75 -11.87 19.91
N PHE A 155 5.09 -13.08 19.49
CA PHE A 155 6.02 -13.94 20.21
C PHE A 155 7.42 -13.33 20.34
N GLU A 156 7.89 -12.67 19.28
CA GLU A 156 9.17 -11.96 19.27
C GLU A 156 9.13 -10.63 20.03
N LYS A 157 7.96 -10.25 20.60
CA LYS A 157 7.73 -8.98 21.30
C LYS A 157 8.08 -7.76 20.46
N LYS A 158 7.94 -7.85 19.14
CA LYS A 158 8.12 -6.76 18.20
C LYS A 158 6.90 -5.83 18.22
N GLN A 159 7.14 -4.55 17.95
CA GLN A 159 6.07 -3.56 17.76
C GLN A 159 5.60 -3.48 16.30
N ASN A 160 5.99 -4.43 15.47
CA ASN A 160 5.61 -4.50 14.07
C ASN A 160 4.13 -4.86 13.96
N VAL A 161 3.49 -4.35 12.94
CA VAL A 161 2.11 -4.69 12.60
C VAL A 161 2.05 -5.35 11.23
N VAL A 162 0.99 -6.11 11.01
CA VAL A 162 0.70 -6.71 9.71
C VAL A 162 -0.54 -6.04 9.13
N ILE A 163 -0.52 -5.73 7.84
CA ILE A 163 -1.72 -5.43 7.07
C ILE A 163 -1.99 -6.59 6.12
N ALA A 164 -3.15 -7.21 6.24
CA ALA A 164 -3.61 -8.25 5.34
C ALA A 164 -4.69 -7.70 4.41
N ILE A 165 -4.43 -7.65 3.10
CA ILE A 165 -5.33 -7.07 2.10
C ILE A 165 -5.94 -8.19 1.26
N CYS A 166 -7.26 -8.28 1.27
CA CYS A 166 -8.03 -9.19 0.43
C CYS A 166 -9.11 -8.45 -0.37
N ALA A 167 -9.44 -8.99 -1.55
CA ALA A 167 -10.67 -8.62 -2.22
C ALA A 167 -11.85 -9.40 -1.60
N GLU A 168 -13.04 -8.81 -1.65
CA GLU A 168 -14.27 -9.37 -1.12
C GLU A 168 -14.57 -10.79 -1.65
N GLU A 169 -14.24 -11.06 -2.90
CA GLU A 169 -14.47 -12.34 -3.58
C GLU A 169 -13.43 -13.43 -3.24
N SER A 170 -12.41 -13.08 -2.45
CA SER A 170 -11.20 -13.91 -2.36
C SER A 170 -11.23 -14.99 -1.27
N PRO A 171 -11.70 -14.77 -0.03
CA PRO A 171 -11.63 -15.80 1.00
C PRO A 171 -12.87 -16.69 1.00
N SER A 172 -12.68 -17.99 1.18
CA SER A 172 -13.80 -18.81 1.63
C SER A 172 -14.25 -18.33 3.01
N LEU A 173 -15.53 -18.18 3.20
CA LEU A 173 -16.16 -17.62 4.41
C LEU A 173 -15.64 -18.26 5.71
N ASP A 174 -15.39 -19.56 5.70
CA ASP A 174 -14.91 -20.28 6.88
C ASP A 174 -13.46 -19.93 7.25
N ARG A 175 -12.59 -19.75 6.25
CA ARG A 175 -11.16 -19.50 6.50
C ARG A 175 -10.88 -18.15 7.11
N TRP A 176 -11.55 -17.08 6.66
CA TRP A 176 -11.31 -15.77 7.25
C TRP A 176 -11.91 -15.63 8.65
N ARG A 177 -13.02 -16.33 8.94
CA ARG A 177 -13.58 -16.40 10.30
C ARG A 177 -12.60 -16.99 11.28
N ASP A 178 -11.92 -18.08 10.91
CA ASP A 178 -10.90 -18.69 11.75
C ASP A 178 -9.73 -17.72 12.02
N ALA A 179 -9.27 -17.00 10.98
CA ALA A 179 -8.23 -16.00 11.12
C ALA A 179 -8.64 -14.88 12.09
N LEU A 180 -9.85 -14.34 11.94
CA LEU A 180 -10.37 -13.28 12.81
C LEU A 180 -10.54 -13.74 14.25
N ASN A 181 -11.15 -14.91 14.46
CA ASN A 181 -11.36 -15.48 15.79
C ASN A 181 -10.01 -15.68 16.51
N PHE A 182 -9.05 -16.30 15.81
CA PHE A 182 -7.72 -16.53 16.36
C PHE A 182 -6.99 -15.21 16.68
N ALA A 183 -7.05 -14.24 15.77
CA ALA A 183 -6.43 -12.94 15.98
C ALA A 183 -7.04 -12.17 17.15
N GLY A 184 -8.36 -12.19 17.28
CA GLY A 184 -9.09 -11.59 18.41
C GLY A 184 -8.72 -12.21 19.74
N ALA A 185 -8.81 -13.55 19.83
CA ALA A 185 -8.47 -14.31 21.04
C ALA A 185 -7.04 -14.05 21.51
N HIS A 186 -6.12 -13.93 20.56
CA HIS A 186 -4.70 -13.69 20.86
C HIS A 186 -4.29 -12.22 20.79
N LYS A 187 -5.21 -11.26 20.57
CA LYS A 187 -4.91 -9.82 20.44
C LYS A 187 -3.70 -9.57 19.53
N LEU A 188 -3.74 -10.11 18.32
CA LEU A 188 -2.61 -10.03 17.39
C LEU A 188 -2.47 -8.61 16.79
N PRO A 189 -1.24 -8.16 16.49
CA PRO A 189 -0.99 -6.85 15.89
C PRO A 189 -1.24 -6.88 14.37
N ILE A 190 -2.51 -7.01 13.97
CA ILE A 190 -2.91 -7.12 12.56
C ILE A 190 -4.09 -6.22 12.22
N LEU A 191 -4.05 -5.66 11.02
CA LEU A 191 -5.14 -4.95 10.37
C LEU A 191 -5.59 -5.76 9.15
N TYR A 192 -6.82 -6.22 9.17
CA TYR A 192 -7.47 -6.84 8.03
C TYR A 192 -8.14 -5.78 7.17
N VAL A 193 -7.88 -5.77 5.89
CA VAL A 193 -8.44 -4.82 4.92
C VAL A 193 -9.19 -5.59 3.86
N VAL A 194 -10.49 -5.38 3.78
CA VAL A 194 -11.36 -5.95 2.76
C VAL A 194 -11.59 -4.89 1.69
N LYS A 195 -11.21 -5.19 0.45
CA LYS A 195 -11.58 -4.39 -0.71
C LYS A 195 -12.97 -4.85 -1.17
N GLY A 196 -14.00 -4.12 -0.77
CA GLY A 196 -15.37 -4.39 -1.22
C GLY A 196 -15.54 -4.09 -2.70
N GLY A 197 -16.36 -4.87 -3.39
CA GLY A 197 -16.84 -4.55 -4.74
C GLY A 197 -17.74 -3.31 -4.72
N ALA A 198 -17.98 -2.71 -5.89
CA ALA A 198 -19.10 -1.80 -6.04
C ALA A 198 -20.36 -2.57 -5.58
N ALA A 199 -21.15 -1.92 -4.73
CA ALA A 199 -22.33 -2.56 -4.13
C ALA A 199 -23.13 -3.34 -5.19
N ASN A 200 -22.78 -4.61 -5.35
CA ASN A 200 -23.64 -5.52 -6.06
C ASN A 200 -24.93 -5.59 -5.26
N PRO A 201 -26.09 -5.39 -5.88
CA PRO A 201 -27.35 -5.64 -5.18
C PRO A 201 -27.24 -7.05 -4.60
N PRO A 202 -27.80 -7.29 -3.41
CA PRO A 202 -27.76 -8.59 -2.78
C PRO A 202 -28.17 -9.63 -3.82
N SER A 203 -27.33 -10.63 -4.10
CA SER A 203 -27.65 -11.65 -5.07
C SER A 203 -28.93 -12.32 -4.59
N SER A 204 -29.82 -12.63 -5.51
CA SER A 204 -31.03 -13.39 -5.22
C SER A 204 -30.72 -14.86 -4.87
N ASP A 205 -29.45 -15.25 -4.82
CA ASP A 205 -29.03 -16.59 -4.46
C ASP A 205 -28.89 -16.70 -2.93
N PRO A 206 -29.76 -17.50 -2.25
CA PRO A 206 -29.68 -17.69 -0.81
C PRO A 206 -28.40 -18.38 -0.33
N GLN A 207 -27.62 -18.99 -1.25
CA GLN A 207 -26.33 -19.61 -0.94
C GLN A 207 -25.17 -18.61 -1.08
N ASN A 208 -25.38 -17.54 -1.80
CA ASN A 208 -24.50 -16.39 -1.85
C ASN A 208 -24.99 -15.40 -0.79
N THR A 209 -25.06 -15.87 0.44
CA THR A 209 -25.22 -14.98 1.59
C THR A 209 -24.07 -14.02 1.55
N HIS A 210 -24.32 -12.91 0.83
CA HIS A 210 -23.41 -11.82 0.70
C HIS A 210 -22.85 -11.51 2.05
N LEU A 211 -21.65 -11.85 2.09
CA LEU A 211 -20.64 -11.18 2.83
C LEU A 211 -21.29 -10.56 4.03
N GLU A 212 -21.54 -11.46 4.93
CA GLU A 212 -21.76 -11.05 6.30
C GLU A 212 -20.80 -9.93 6.53
N ASP A 213 -21.33 -8.81 6.88
CA ASP A 213 -20.63 -7.59 7.12
C ASP A 213 -19.37 -7.92 7.93
N PHE A 214 -18.21 -7.90 7.27
CA PHE A 214 -16.92 -8.22 7.89
C PHE A 214 -16.72 -7.40 9.16
N SER A 215 -17.30 -6.20 9.18
CA SER A 215 -17.27 -5.33 10.33
C SER A 215 -18.11 -5.85 11.51
N PHE A 216 -19.24 -6.49 11.25
CA PHE A 216 -20.06 -7.12 12.31
C PHE A 216 -19.37 -8.36 12.86
N THR A 217 -18.87 -9.22 11.99
CA THR A 217 -18.17 -10.44 12.44
C THR A 217 -16.94 -10.10 13.29
N ALA A 218 -16.21 -9.04 12.96
CA ALA A 218 -15.10 -8.58 13.79
C ALA A 218 -15.57 -8.18 15.20
N ARG A 219 -16.71 -7.51 15.29
CA ARG A 219 -17.30 -7.10 16.58
C ARG A 219 -17.75 -8.29 17.40
N ASP A 220 -18.30 -9.32 16.78
CA ASP A 220 -18.68 -10.57 17.45
C ASP A 220 -17.45 -11.27 18.07
N TYR A 221 -16.27 -11.13 17.47
CA TYR A 221 -15.01 -11.61 18.03
C TYR A 221 -14.33 -10.61 18.98
N GLY A 222 -15.00 -9.51 19.33
CA GLY A 222 -14.57 -8.58 20.39
C GLY A 222 -13.55 -7.54 19.98
N PHE A 223 -13.41 -7.21 18.67
CA PHE A 223 -12.53 -6.16 18.21
C PHE A 223 -13.19 -5.28 17.12
N PRO A 224 -12.64 -4.08 16.83
CA PRO A 224 -13.29 -3.14 15.92
C PRO A 224 -13.41 -3.66 14.49
N GLY A 225 -14.63 -3.59 13.96
CA GLY A 225 -14.92 -3.64 12.54
C GLY A 225 -15.44 -2.28 12.08
N ILE A 226 -14.82 -1.69 11.08
CA ILE A 226 -15.04 -0.31 10.65
C ILE A 226 -15.37 -0.31 9.15
N ILE A 227 -16.53 0.25 8.83
CA ILE A 227 -16.93 0.48 7.44
C ILE A 227 -16.41 1.85 7.03
N VAL A 228 -15.78 1.94 5.85
CA VAL A 228 -15.26 3.19 5.30
C VAL A 228 -15.53 3.27 3.80
N ASP A 229 -15.74 4.49 3.29
CA ASP A 229 -15.76 4.73 1.84
C ASP A 229 -14.38 4.43 1.24
N GLY A 230 -14.30 3.35 0.48
CA GLY A 230 -13.07 2.90 -0.19
C GLY A 230 -12.60 3.81 -1.32
N GLY A 231 -13.42 4.77 -1.75
CA GLY A 231 -13.07 5.82 -2.72
C GLY A 231 -12.40 7.04 -2.10
N ASP A 232 -12.54 7.24 -0.77
CA ASP A 232 -11.93 8.36 -0.04
C ASP A 232 -10.59 7.95 0.62
N VAL A 233 -9.49 8.25 -0.04
CA VAL A 233 -8.14 7.94 0.48
C VAL A 233 -7.84 8.58 1.83
N VAL A 234 -8.45 9.73 2.16
CA VAL A 234 -8.23 10.43 3.43
C VAL A 234 -8.98 9.73 4.56
N ALA A 235 -10.21 9.28 4.28
CA ALA A 235 -11.00 8.50 5.23
C ALA A 235 -10.32 7.15 5.52
N VAL A 236 -9.95 6.41 4.47
CA VAL A 236 -9.24 5.13 4.59
C VAL A 236 -7.93 5.30 5.39
N TRP A 237 -7.12 6.30 5.04
CA TRP A 237 -5.87 6.58 5.75
C TRP A 237 -6.09 6.85 7.24
N ARG A 238 -7.06 7.69 7.62
CA ARG A 238 -7.33 8.00 9.02
C ARG A 238 -7.71 6.76 9.82
N VAL A 239 -8.62 5.97 9.29
CA VAL A 239 -9.08 4.73 9.93
C VAL A 239 -7.92 3.72 10.03
N ALA A 240 -7.10 3.62 8.98
CA ALA A 240 -5.93 2.76 8.99
C ALA A 240 -4.91 3.17 10.05
N GLN A 241 -4.58 4.48 10.15
CA GLN A 241 -3.63 4.99 11.16
C GLN A 241 -4.11 4.71 12.59
N GLU A 242 -5.39 4.92 12.88
CA GLU A 242 -5.99 4.62 14.19
C GLU A 242 -5.88 3.11 14.49
N SER A 243 -6.24 2.27 13.53
CA SER A 243 -6.17 0.81 13.65
C SER A 243 -4.75 0.30 13.85
N LEU A 244 -3.79 0.85 13.10
CA LEU A 244 -2.35 0.51 13.24
C LEU A 244 -1.81 0.94 14.60
N HIS A 245 -2.20 2.12 15.08
CA HIS A 245 -1.83 2.59 16.41
C HIS A 245 -2.35 1.65 17.50
N ARG A 246 -3.62 1.24 17.42
CA ARG A 246 -4.21 0.26 18.33
C ARG A 246 -3.46 -1.07 18.34
N ALA A 247 -3.24 -1.63 17.15
CA ALA A 247 -2.58 -2.92 16.98
C ALA A 247 -1.16 -2.90 17.56
N ARG A 248 -0.41 -1.83 17.28
CA ARG A 248 0.96 -1.62 17.75
C ARG A 248 1.07 -1.51 19.27
N ASN A 249 0.04 -0.94 19.90
CA ASN A 249 -0.05 -0.82 21.36
C ASN A 249 -0.67 -2.05 22.04
N GLY A 250 -0.82 -3.16 21.34
CA GLY A 250 -1.31 -4.41 21.91
C GLY A 250 -2.82 -4.46 22.14
N ALA A 251 -3.59 -3.51 21.60
CA ALA A 251 -5.05 -3.50 21.73
C ALA A 251 -5.75 -4.52 20.81
N GLY A 252 -4.97 -5.30 20.05
CA GLY A 252 -5.47 -6.38 19.20
C GLY A 252 -5.79 -5.93 17.77
N PRO A 253 -6.41 -6.81 16.99
CA PRO A 253 -6.69 -6.60 15.57
C PRO A 253 -7.78 -5.55 15.32
N SER A 254 -7.92 -5.17 14.05
CA SER A 254 -9.08 -4.45 13.52
C SER A 254 -9.42 -4.96 12.12
N VAL A 255 -10.66 -4.78 11.68
CA VAL A 255 -11.10 -4.96 10.30
C VAL A 255 -11.51 -3.61 9.73
N ILE A 256 -11.04 -3.29 8.55
CA ILE A 256 -11.57 -2.19 7.74
C ILE A 256 -12.28 -2.79 6.52
N ASP A 257 -13.57 -2.56 6.45
CA ASP A 257 -14.42 -2.92 5.32
C ASP A 257 -14.55 -1.70 4.40
N CYS A 258 -13.79 -1.71 3.31
CA CYS A 258 -13.72 -0.61 2.36
C CYS A 258 -14.81 -0.80 1.30
N ARG A 259 -15.96 -0.16 1.48
CA ARG A 259 -17.07 -0.23 0.52
C ARG A 259 -16.90 0.80 -0.56
N MET A 260 -17.04 0.38 -1.81
CA MET A 260 -16.96 1.28 -2.95
C MET A 260 -18.35 1.76 -3.34
N GLU A 261 -18.57 3.08 -3.29
CA GLU A 261 -19.70 3.67 -3.99
C GLU A 261 -19.38 3.71 -5.48
N SER A 262 -20.21 3.09 -6.31
CA SER A 262 -19.98 2.78 -7.73
C SER A 262 -19.72 3.99 -8.66
N SER A 263 -19.74 5.23 -8.15
CA SER A 263 -19.71 6.45 -8.96
C SER A 263 -18.45 7.32 -8.82
N HIS A 264 -17.55 7.03 -7.90
CA HIS A 264 -16.46 7.96 -7.60
C HIS A 264 -15.08 7.42 -7.99
N ASP A 265 -14.44 8.09 -8.94
CA ASP A 265 -13.01 7.90 -9.19
C ASP A 265 -12.20 8.45 -7.99
N PRO A 266 -11.43 7.62 -7.28
CA PRO A 266 -10.65 8.04 -6.12
C PRO A 266 -9.71 9.22 -6.37
N LEU A 267 -9.11 9.30 -7.57
CA LEU A 267 -8.24 10.42 -7.95
C LEU A 267 -9.04 11.72 -8.08
N ALA A 268 -10.18 11.67 -8.79
CA ALA A 268 -11.05 12.85 -8.95
C ALA A 268 -11.60 13.33 -7.60
N HIS A 269 -11.97 12.39 -6.72
CA HIS A 269 -12.41 12.70 -5.36
C HIS A 269 -11.32 13.45 -4.57
N MET A 270 -10.10 12.90 -4.56
CA MET A 270 -8.97 13.53 -3.84
C MET A 270 -8.59 14.88 -4.44
N GLU A 271 -8.63 15.06 -5.77
CA GLU A 271 -8.39 16.34 -6.44
C GLU A 271 -9.42 17.39 -6.00
N HIS A 272 -10.69 17.02 -5.98
CA HIS A 272 -11.76 17.91 -5.50
C HIS A 272 -11.56 18.29 -4.03
N TYR A 273 -11.24 17.34 -3.17
CA TYR A 273 -10.95 17.57 -1.76
C TYR A 273 -9.78 18.55 -1.57
N MET A 274 -8.68 18.37 -2.32
CA MET A 274 -7.50 19.24 -2.26
C MET A 274 -7.81 20.66 -2.79
N ARG A 275 -8.63 20.79 -3.85
CA ARG A 275 -9.08 22.10 -4.37
C ARG A 275 -9.88 22.86 -3.32
N LYS A 276 -10.84 22.22 -2.66
CA LYS A 276 -11.61 22.82 -1.56
C LYS A 276 -10.74 23.35 -0.42
N ARG A 277 -9.56 22.75 -0.22
CA ARG A 277 -8.62 23.14 0.83
C ARG A 277 -7.50 24.09 0.36
N GLY A 278 -7.53 24.53 -0.89
CA GLY A 278 -6.51 25.42 -1.44
C GLY A 278 -5.10 24.81 -1.52
N VAL A 279 -5.02 23.49 -1.60
CA VAL A 279 -3.74 22.74 -1.66
C VAL A 279 -3.41 22.29 -3.08
N TRP A 280 -4.37 22.37 -3.99
CA TRP A 280 -4.26 21.86 -5.35
C TRP A 280 -3.47 22.78 -6.28
N ASP A 281 -2.75 22.16 -7.23
CA ASP A 281 -2.01 22.85 -8.28
C ASP A 281 -1.97 21.95 -9.54
N ASP A 282 -2.58 22.42 -10.63
CA ASP A 282 -2.67 21.68 -11.88
C ASP A 282 -1.29 21.53 -12.60
N ALA A 283 -0.41 22.50 -12.44
CA ALA A 283 0.95 22.42 -12.99
C ALA A 283 1.75 21.33 -12.27
N TRP A 284 1.63 21.28 -10.95
CA TRP A 284 2.21 20.22 -10.15
C TRP A 284 1.68 18.83 -10.56
N LYS A 285 0.36 18.66 -10.72
CA LYS A 285 -0.22 17.41 -11.21
C LYS A 285 0.39 16.97 -12.53
N LYS A 286 0.48 17.87 -13.51
CA LYS A 286 1.08 17.55 -14.83
C LYS A 286 2.54 17.11 -14.70
N GLN A 287 3.32 17.80 -13.88
CA GLN A 287 4.72 17.49 -13.63
C GLN A 287 4.91 16.10 -13.02
N ILE A 288 4.20 15.79 -11.92
CA ILE A 288 4.35 14.49 -11.23
C ILE A 288 3.84 13.34 -12.08
N THR A 289 2.74 13.53 -12.83
CA THR A 289 2.21 12.51 -13.74
C THR A 289 3.24 12.18 -14.83
N LYS A 290 3.87 13.20 -15.43
CA LYS A 290 4.92 13.00 -16.43
C LYS A 290 6.12 12.26 -15.83
N GLN A 291 6.53 12.63 -14.62
CA GLN A 291 7.64 12.00 -13.92
C GLN A 291 7.37 10.52 -13.66
N PHE A 292 6.20 10.17 -13.08
CA PHE A 292 5.87 8.77 -12.77
C PHE A 292 5.71 7.91 -14.03
N LYS A 293 5.10 8.44 -15.10
CA LYS A 293 5.05 7.72 -16.38
C LYS A 293 6.45 7.42 -16.92
N ALA A 294 7.36 8.39 -16.86
CA ALA A 294 8.74 8.18 -17.28
C ALA A 294 9.49 7.15 -16.41
N GLU A 295 9.25 7.12 -15.11
CA GLU A 295 9.80 6.10 -14.20
C GLU A 295 9.31 4.69 -14.56
N ILE A 296 8.00 4.52 -14.84
CA ILE A 296 7.42 3.24 -15.25
C ILE A 296 8.01 2.78 -16.59
N GLU A 297 8.09 3.67 -17.58
CA GLU A 297 8.67 3.36 -18.89
C GLU A 297 10.16 3.01 -18.81
N ALA A 298 10.91 3.71 -17.97
CA ALA A 298 12.33 3.41 -17.75
C ALA A 298 12.51 2.03 -17.09
N ALA A 299 11.70 1.70 -16.09
CA ALA A 299 11.73 0.40 -15.44
C ALA A 299 11.38 -0.74 -16.43
N ALA A 300 10.43 -0.50 -17.32
CA ALA A 300 10.01 -1.48 -18.33
C ALA A 300 11.05 -1.75 -19.43
N LYS A 301 11.92 -0.79 -19.71
CA LYS A 301 12.98 -0.88 -20.74
C LYS A 301 14.30 -1.40 -20.19
N SER A 302 14.48 -1.44 -18.88
CA SER A 302 15.74 -1.93 -18.30
C SER A 302 15.91 -3.42 -18.60
N PRO A 303 17.04 -3.86 -19.16
CA PRO A 303 17.27 -5.28 -19.41
C PRO A 303 17.27 -6.06 -18.10
N ALA A 304 16.75 -7.29 -18.14
CA ALA A 304 16.93 -8.25 -17.05
C ALA A 304 18.45 -8.51 -16.90
N ASN A 305 18.97 -8.28 -15.71
CA ASN A 305 20.33 -8.71 -15.37
C ASN A 305 20.26 -10.15 -14.89
#